data_4414bed71948445d364e22bb33439e5c
#
_entry.id   4414bed71948445d364e22bb33439e5c
#
_cell.length_a   1.000
_cell.length_b   1.000
_cell.length_c   1.000
_cell.angle_alpha   90.00
_cell.angle_beta   90.00
_cell.angle_gamma   90.00
#
_symmetry.space_group_name_H-M   'P 1'
#
loop_
_entity.id
_entity.type
_entity.pdbx_description
1 polymer ?
#
loop_
_entity_poly.entity_id
_entity_poly.type
_entity_poly.pdbx_seq_one_letter_code
_entity_poly.pdbx_strand_id
1 'polypeptide(L)'
;MNFQLDRICRETALKTAAVKRINQKVFINFIPTSIYDPEFCLNSTVKWANQLEFDPKNIIFEVVETESVKDKEHLKKILNYYRDQGFQIALDDVGEGFSNLNMLIDLRHDIIKVDRHIICDIDKDTLKQSVYQALYDISRKNGIEVLAEGVETIEEINTVKTIGVDYMQGYYFSKPTAEPIRKI
;
A
#
# COMPACT_ATOMS: atom_id res chain seq x y z
N MET A 1 -23.49 -4.24 3.32
CA MET A 1 -22.73 -5.42 3.77
C MET A 1 -21.21 -5.19 3.72
N ASN A 2 -20.68 -4.53 2.69
CA ASN A 2 -19.23 -4.31 2.55
C ASN A 2 -18.59 -3.44 3.65
N PHE A 3 -19.26 -2.39 4.14
CA PHE A 3 -18.72 -1.50 5.18
C PHE A 3 -18.40 -2.23 6.50
N GLN A 4 -19.30 -3.09 6.99
CA GLN A 4 -19.06 -3.81 8.25
C GLN A 4 -17.89 -4.80 8.12
N LEU A 5 -17.79 -5.48 6.98
CA LEU A 5 -16.70 -6.43 6.71
C LEU A 5 -15.36 -5.69 6.63
N ASP A 6 -15.28 -4.62 5.85
CA ASP A 6 -14.11 -3.77 5.70
C ASP A 6 -13.62 -3.26 7.07
N ARG A 7 -14.53 -2.74 7.89
CA ARG A 7 -14.21 -2.29 9.25
C ARG A 7 -13.63 -3.41 10.11
N ILE A 8 -14.26 -4.59 10.12
CA ILE A 8 -13.80 -5.74 10.91
C ILE A 8 -12.41 -6.19 10.44
N CYS A 9 -12.16 -6.22 9.14
CA CYS A 9 -10.85 -6.58 8.58
C CYS A 9 -9.76 -5.61 9.07
N ARG A 10 -9.98 -4.29 8.96
CA ARG A 10 -9.03 -3.28 9.44
C ARG A 10 -8.75 -3.40 10.94
N GLU A 11 -9.81 -3.51 11.75
CA GLU A 11 -9.66 -3.66 13.21
C GLU A 11 -8.93 -4.97 13.56
N THR A 12 -9.22 -6.07 12.87
CA THR A 12 -8.57 -7.36 13.09
C THR A 12 -7.09 -7.31 12.72
N ALA A 13 -6.74 -6.65 11.60
CA ALA A 13 -5.35 -6.46 11.20
C ALA A 13 -4.55 -5.73 12.28
N LEU A 14 -5.06 -4.60 12.80
CA LEU A 14 -4.41 -3.82 13.87
C LEU A 14 -4.27 -4.63 15.16
N LYS A 15 -5.34 -5.30 15.60
CA LYS A 15 -5.30 -6.15 16.80
C LYS A 15 -4.28 -7.28 16.68
N THR A 16 -4.25 -7.93 15.51
CA THR A 16 -3.30 -9.02 15.25
C THR A 16 -1.86 -8.51 15.26
N ALA A 17 -1.61 -7.37 14.62
CA ALA A 17 -0.30 -6.76 14.61
C ALA A 17 0.18 -6.40 16.03
N ALA A 18 -0.69 -5.83 16.84
CA ALA A 18 -0.38 -5.49 18.24
C ALA A 18 -0.09 -6.73 19.10
N VAL A 19 -0.97 -7.75 19.03
CA VAL A 19 -0.79 -9.01 19.77
C VAL A 19 0.53 -9.68 19.40
N LYS A 20 0.89 -9.62 18.13
CA LYS A 20 2.14 -10.18 17.59
C LYS A 20 3.34 -9.25 17.74
N ARG A 21 3.17 -8.07 18.36
CA ARG A 21 4.23 -7.06 18.57
C ARG A 21 4.96 -6.73 17.27
N ILE A 22 4.20 -6.45 16.20
CA ILE A 22 4.74 -5.99 14.92
C ILE A 22 4.96 -4.49 15.04
N ASN A 23 6.22 -4.04 14.95
CA ASN A 23 6.60 -2.62 15.01
C ASN A 23 7.00 -2.08 13.62
N GLN A 24 6.90 -2.90 12.59
CA GLN A 24 7.16 -2.54 11.21
C GLN A 24 5.91 -1.95 10.56
N LYS A 25 6.04 -1.48 9.32
CA LYS A 25 4.91 -1.02 8.51
C LYS A 25 3.89 -2.14 8.31
N VAL A 26 2.62 -1.83 8.53
CA VAL A 26 1.48 -2.73 8.34
C VAL A 26 0.60 -2.16 7.25
N PHE A 27 0.50 -2.88 6.16
CA PHE A 27 -0.33 -2.51 5.02
C PHE A 27 -1.73 -3.10 5.20
N ILE A 28 -2.74 -2.26 5.02
CA ILE A 28 -4.14 -2.61 5.27
C ILE A 28 -4.99 -2.13 4.10
N ASN A 29 -5.56 -3.07 3.37
CA ASN A 29 -6.54 -2.76 2.34
C ASN A 29 -7.79 -2.11 2.94
N PHE A 30 -8.34 -1.11 2.26
CA PHE A 30 -9.65 -0.57 2.57
C PHE A 30 -10.46 -0.29 1.31
N ILE A 31 -11.77 -0.29 1.44
CA ILE A 31 -12.70 -0.08 0.34
C ILE A 31 -13.25 1.35 0.41
N PRO A 32 -12.76 2.30 -0.39
CA PRO A 32 -13.20 3.71 -0.32
C PRO A 32 -14.71 3.88 -0.51
N THR A 33 -15.31 3.10 -1.41
CA THR A 33 -16.75 3.14 -1.70
C THR A 33 -17.64 2.70 -0.53
N SER A 34 -17.06 2.05 0.48
CA SER A 34 -17.78 1.69 1.70
C SER A 34 -17.86 2.81 2.72
N ILE A 35 -17.10 3.90 2.53
CA ILE A 35 -16.98 5.00 3.48
C ILE A 35 -17.83 6.18 3.01
N TYR A 36 -18.94 6.43 3.67
CA TYR A 36 -19.84 7.55 3.39
C TYR A 36 -19.51 8.82 4.21
N ASP A 37 -18.96 8.66 5.41
CA ASP A 37 -18.51 9.74 6.29
C ASP A 37 -17.17 9.32 6.91
N PRO A 38 -16.05 9.98 6.55
CA PRO A 38 -14.74 9.61 7.06
C PRO A 38 -14.63 9.66 8.57
N GLU A 39 -15.12 10.72 9.23
CA GLU A 39 -15.01 10.87 10.68
C GLU A 39 -15.73 9.74 11.41
N PHE A 40 -16.92 9.39 10.96
CA PHE A 40 -17.71 8.33 11.57
C PHE A 40 -17.15 6.94 11.24
N CYS A 41 -16.92 6.67 9.96
CA CYS A 41 -16.57 5.33 9.47
C CYS A 41 -15.16 4.90 9.90
N LEU A 42 -14.22 5.86 10.03
CA LEU A 42 -12.82 5.57 10.33
C LEU A 42 -12.47 5.76 11.81
N ASN A 43 -13.36 6.33 12.60
CA ASN A 43 -13.14 6.58 14.03
C ASN A 43 -12.74 5.31 14.81
N SER A 44 -13.34 4.16 14.49
CA SER A 44 -12.98 2.89 15.14
C SER A 44 -11.53 2.48 14.85
N THR A 45 -11.06 2.68 13.61
CA THR A 45 -9.67 2.39 13.21
C THR A 45 -8.69 3.28 13.96
N VAL A 46 -8.96 4.60 14.03
CA VAL A 46 -8.16 5.57 14.77
C VAL A 46 -8.12 5.22 16.26
N LYS A 47 -9.27 4.90 16.85
CA LYS A 47 -9.34 4.49 18.27
C LYS A 47 -8.50 3.24 18.54
N TRP A 48 -8.58 2.23 17.68
CA TRP A 48 -7.79 1.01 17.84
C TRP A 48 -6.30 1.27 17.69
N ALA A 49 -5.87 2.07 16.72
CA ALA A 49 -4.48 2.45 16.56
C ALA A 49 -3.94 3.12 17.84
N ASN A 50 -4.69 4.08 18.40
CA ASN A 50 -4.32 4.77 19.62
C ASN A 50 -4.32 3.84 20.84
N GLN A 51 -5.34 2.97 21.01
CA GLN A 51 -5.42 2.04 22.14
C GLN A 51 -4.32 0.97 22.13
N LEU A 52 -3.83 0.63 20.95
CA LEU A 52 -2.78 -0.36 20.78
C LEU A 52 -1.39 0.28 20.74
N GLU A 53 -1.31 1.60 20.96
CA GLU A 53 -0.05 2.38 20.95
C GLU A 53 0.75 2.17 19.64
N PHE A 54 0.05 1.96 18.52
CA PHE A 54 0.69 1.86 17.22
C PHE A 54 1.13 3.25 16.77
N ASP A 55 2.38 3.37 16.29
CA ASP A 55 2.79 4.58 15.59
C ASP A 55 1.96 4.72 14.30
N PRO A 56 1.14 5.77 14.13
CA PRO A 56 0.33 5.96 12.93
C PRO A 56 1.14 5.89 11.64
N LYS A 57 2.39 6.31 11.65
CA LYS A 57 3.30 6.25 10.49
C LYS A 57 3.62 4.84 10.01
N ASN A 58 3.39 3.84 10.86
CA ASN A 58 3.57 2.43 10.53
C ASN A 58 2.29 1.77 10.05
N ILE A 59 1.18 2.50 9.98
CA ILE A 59 -0.08 2.02 9.42
C ILE A 59 -0.27 2.64 8.04
N ILE A 60 -0.29 1.81 7.02
CA ILE A 60 -0.41 2.20 5.61
C ILE A 60 -1.75 1.67 5.08
N PHE A 61 -2.58 2.57 4.56
CA PHE A 61 -3.83 2.18 3.92
C PHE A 61 -3.63 2.04 2.42
N GLU A 62 -3.92 0.85 1.89
CA GLU A 62 -3.83 0.53 0.47
C GLU A 62 -5.12 0.89 -0.24
N VAL A 63 -4.99 1.71 -1.26
CA VAL A 63 -6.09 2.13 -2.14
C VAL A 63 -5.92 1.45 -3.47
N VAL A 64 -6.83 0.53 -3.77
CA VAL A 64 -6.91 -0.10 -5.10
C VAL A 64 -7.71 0.81 -6.01
N GLU A 65 -7.27 0.95 -7.27
CA GLU A 65 -8.09 1.58 -8.29
C GLU A 65 -9.34 0.71 -8.55
N THR A 66 -10.49 1.18 -8.09
CA THR A 66 -11.75 0.59 -8.51
C THR A 66 -12.42 1.53 -9.50
N GLU A 67 -12.84 1.04 -10.67
CA GLU A 67 -13.63 1.79 -11.66
C GLU A 67 -14.86 2.49 -11.06
N SER A 68 -15.23 2.11 -9.85
CA SER A 68 -16.41 2.58 -9.14
C SER A 68 -16.19 3.85 -8.30
N VAL A 69 -14.96 4.38 -8.15
CA VAL A 69 -14.76 5.66 -7.44
C VAL A 69 -15.12 6.81 -8.38
N LYS A 70 -16.43 7.01 -8.56
CA LYS A 70 -16.97 8.11 -9.37
C LYS A 70 -16.76 9.48 -8.74
N ASP A 71 -16.57 9.52 -7.42
CA ASP A 71 -16.40 10.75 -6.64
C ASP A 71 -14.96 10.87 -6.11
N LYS A 72 -14.09 11.44 -6.94
CA LYS A 72 -12.68 11.70 -6.57
C LYS A 72 -12.54 12.67 -5.41
N GLU A 73 -13.45 13.63 -5.27
CA GLU A 73 -13.42 14.59 -4.17
C GLU A 73 -13.79 13.93 -2.84
N HIS A 74 -14.71 12.99 -2.86
CA HIS A 74 -15.00 12.17 -1.69
C HIS A 74 -13.82 11.30 -1.30
N LEU A 75 -13.15 10.66 -2.26
CA LEU A 75 -11.93 9.89 -2.00
C LEU A 75 -10.83 10.76 -1.40
N LYS A 76 -10.60 11.96 -1.93
CA LYS A 76 -9.62 12.91 -1.36
C LYS A 76 -9.93 13.24 0.11
N LYS A 77 -11.20 13.46 0.46
CA LYS A 77 -11.61 13.71 1.85
C LYS A 77 -11.26 12.53 2.76
N ILE A 78 -11.52 11.29 2.32
CA ILE A 78 -11.17 10.08 3.06
C ILE A 78 -9.66 10.01 3.30
N LEU A 79 -8.86 10.17 2.24
CA LEU A 79 -7.41 10.07 2.32
C LEU A 79 -6.80 11.18 3.18
N ASN A 80 -7.30 12.42 3.06
CA ASN A 80 -6.87 13.52 3.90
C ASN A 80 -7.20 13.27 5.37
N TYR A 81 -8.39 12.75 5.68
CA TYR A 81 -8.72 12.37 7.05
C TYR A 81 -7.71 11.37 7.63
N TYR A 82 -7.32 10.35 6.88
CA TYR A 82 -6.29 9.41 7.32
C TYR A 82 -4.93 10.08 7.54
N ARG A 83 -4.51 10.97 6.62
CA ARG A 83 -3.24 11.72 6.78
C ARG A 83 -3.25 12.64 7.99
N ASP A 84 -4.37 13.30 8.28
CA ASP A 84 -4.53 14.16 9.45
C ASP A 84 -4.40 13.37 10.77
N GLN A 85 -4.65 12.06 10.73
CA GLN A 85 -4.39 11.15 11.85
C GLN A 85 -2.96 10.60 11.86
N GLY A 86 -2.11 10.96 10.91
CA GLY A 86 -0.71 10.55 10.80
C GLY A 86 -0.47 9.24 10.05
N PHE A 87 -1.52 8.63 9.48
CA PHE A 87 -1.40 7.41 8.66
C PHE A 87 -0.81 7.70 7.28
N GLN A 88 -0.21 6.69 6.68
CA GLN A 88 0.30 6.74 5.31
C GLN A 88 -0.70 6.08 4.33
N ILE A 89 -0.62 6.50 3.07
CA ILE A 89 -1.47 6.00 1.98
C ILE A 89 -0.58 5.39 0.90
N ALA A 90 -0.89 4.16 0.50
CA ALA A 90 -0.27 3.51 -0.63
C ALA A 90 -1.23 3.41 -1.81
N LEU A 91 -0.74 3.68 -3.01
CA LEU A 91 -1.44 3.36 -4.26
C LEU A 91 -1.05 1.94 -4.65
N ASP A 92 -2.06 1.06 -4.73
CA ASP A 92 -1.89 -0.34 -5.07
C ASP A 92 -1.96 -0.59 -6.58
N ASP A 93 -1.42 -1.73 -7.01
CA ASP A 93 -1.48 -2.24 -8.38
C ASP A 93 -0.97 -1.26 -9.46
N VAL A 94 0.08 -0.47 -9.17
CA VAL A 94 0.64 0.48 -10.14
C VAL A 94 1.29 -0.26 -11.30
N GLY A 95 0.71 -0.11 -12.49
CA GLY A 95 1.11 -0.82 -13.70
C GLY A 95 0.11 -1.88 -14.16
N GLU A 96 -0.90 -2.20 -13.36
CA GLU A 96 -2.07 -2.95 -13.77
C GLU A 96 -3.22 -1.98 -14.10
N GLY A 97 -3.78 -2.05 -15.32
CA GLY A 97 -4.92 -1.19 -15.73
C GLY A 97 -4.56 0.18 -16.30
N PHE A 98 -5.58 1.03 -16.50
CA PHE A 98 -5.49 2.22 -17.37
C PHE A 98 -5.30 3.57 -16.65
N SER A 99 -5.44 3.67 -15.34
CA SER A 99 -5.66 4.97 -14.68
C SER A 99 -4.71 5.30 -13.52
N ASN A 100 -3.81 4.41 -13.14
CA ASN A 100 -2.99 4.55 -11.93
C ASN A 100 -2.13 5.84 -11.88
N LEU A 101 -1.62 6.31 -13.02
CA LEU A 101 -0.85 7.56 -13.05
C LEU A 101 -1.69 8.81 -12.77
N ASN A 102 -2.95 8.82 -13.21
CA ASN A 102 -3.87 9.92 -12.87
C ASN A 102 -4.19 9.93 -11.37
N MET A 103 -4.38 8.77 -10.76
CA MET A 103 -4.58 8.67 -9.31
C MET A 103 -3.34 9.11 -8.54
N LEU A 104 -2.15 8.74 -9.00
CA LEU A 104 -0.89 9.18 -8.40
C LEU A 104 -0.79 10.73 -8.39
N ILE A 105 -1.16 11.38 -9.49
CA ILE A 105 -1.15 12.84 -9.61
C ILE A 105 -2.22 13.49 -8.70
N ASP A 106 -3.45 12.96 -8.76
CA ASP A 106 -4.62 13.56 -8.11
C ASP A 106 -4.60 13.40 -6.59
N LEU A 107 -4.11 12.27 -6.07
CA LEU A 107 -4.25 11.87 -4.67
C LEU A 107 -2.96 11.94 -3.85
N ARG A 108 -1.80 12.11 -4.50
CA ARG A 108 -0.49 12.29 -3.85
C ARG A 108 -0.22 11.26 -2.76
N HIS A 109 -0.01 10.02 -3.16
CA HIS A 109 0.26 8.91 -2.24
C HIS A 109 1.64 9.03 -1.59
N ASP A 110 1.81 8.44 -0.40
CA ASP A 110 3.08 8.36 0.31
C ASP A 110 3.94 7.22 -0.20
N ILE A 111 3.28 6.15 -0.69
CA ILE A 111 3.92 4.93 -1.21
C ILE A 111 3.23 4.55 -2.53
N ILE A 112 3.98 4.04 -3.49
CA ILE A 112 3.43 3.28 -4.62
C ILE A 112 3.87 1.82 -4.53
N LYS A 113 2.95 0.91 -4.87
CA LYS A 113 3.20 -0.52 -4.98
C LYS A 113 3.21 -0.88 -6.46
N VAL A 114 4.40 -1.16 -6.97
CA VAL A 114 4.56 -1.51 -8.39
C VAL A 114 4.18 -2.97 -8.59
N ASP A 115 3.17 -3.18 -9.43
CA ASP A 115 2.53 -4.47 -9.63
C ASP A 115 3.47 -5.55 -10.16
N ARG A 116 3.14 -6.80 -9.82
CA ARG A 116 3.87 -8.00 -10.24
C ARG A 116 4.04 -8.10 -11.76
N HIS A 117 3.13 -7.57 -12.57
CA HIS A 117 3.24 -7.61 -14.02
C HIS A 117 4.52 -6.91 -14.52
N ILE A 118 4.94 -5.84 -13.86
CA ILE A 118 6.20 -5.14 -14.15
C ILE A 118 7.37 -5.90 -13.53
N ILE A 119 7.24 -6.43 -12.30
CA ILE A 119 8.33 -7.03 -11.54
C ILE A 119 8.71 -8.43 -12.06
N CYS A 120 7.72 -9.25 -12.44
CA CYS A 120 7.96 -10.61 -12.92
C CYS A 120 8.88 -10.61 -14.15
N ASP A 121 9.98 -11.39 -14.10
CA ASP A 121 11.01 -11.46 -15.14
C ASP A 121 11.64 -10.09 -15.54
N ILE A 122 11.65 -9.11 -14.64
CA ILE A 122 12.24 -7.78 -14.89
C ILE A 122 13.73 -7.85 -15.22
N ASP A 123 14.43 -8.86 -14.74
CA ASP A 123 15.84 -9.13 -15.03
C ASP A 123 16.09 -9.44 -16.51
N LYS A 124 15.07 -9.94 -17.22
CA LYS A 124 15.16 -10.37 -18.62
C LYS A 124 14.54 -9.38 -19.62
N ASP A 125 13.82 -8.35 -19.13
CA ASP A 125 13.04 -7.44 -19.96
C ASP A 125 13.47 -5.98 -19.76
N THR A 126 14.18 -5.42 -20.73
CA THR A 126 14.68 -4.04 -20.70
C THR A 126 13.56 -3.00 -20.73
N LEU A 127 12.39 -3.31 -21.29
CA LEU A 127 11.25 -2.40 -21.28
C LEU A 127 10.65 -2.32 -19.88
N LYS A 128 10.49 -3.45 -19.19
CA LYS A 128 10.06 -3.48 -17.80
C LYS A 128 11.02 -2.71 -16.89
N GLN A 129 12.34 -2.89 -17.07
CA GLN A 129 13.35 -2.12 -16.36
C GLN A 129 13.18 -0.62 -16.59
N SER A 130 12.95 -0.19 -17.84
CA SER A 130 12.76 1.22 -18.18
C SER A 130 11.49 1.81 -17.58
N VAL A 131 10.39 1.05 -17.58
CA VAL A 131 9.13 1.46 -16.96
C VAL A 131 9.30 1.57 -15.45
N TYR A 132 9.90 0.57 -14.81
CA TYR A 132 10.16 0.59 -13.37
C TYR A 132 11.07 1.75 -12.99
N GLN A 133 12.16 1.99 -13.74
CA GLN A 133 13.06 3.13 -13.53
C GLN A 133 12.31 4.47 -13.60
N ALA A 134 11.41 4.64 -14.59
CA ALA A 134 10.62 5.86 -14.72
C ALA A 134 9.70 6.08 -13.50
N LEU A 135 9.03 5.02 -13.02
CA LEU A 135 8.20 5.07 -11.81
C LEU A 135 9.03 5.42 -10.57
N TYR A 136 10.20 4.80 -10.42
CA TYR A 136 11.11 5.10 -9.32
C TYR A 136 11.59 6.54 -9.35
N ASP A 137 12.02 7.05 -10.52
CA ASP A 137 12.50 8.43 -10.67
C ASP A 137 11.42 9.47 -10.36
N ILE A 138 10.17 9.22 -10.82
CA ILE A 138 9.03 10.07 -10.50
C ILE A 138 8.78 10.08 -8.99
N SER A 139 8.79 8.90 -8.37
CA SER A 139 8.56 8.72 -6.94
C SER A 139 9.62 9.44 -6.12
N ARG A 140 10.89 9.23 -6.41
CA ARG A 140 12.01 9.88 -5.70
C ARG A 140 11.97 11.40 -5.77
N LYS A 141 11.64 11.96 -6.94
CA LYS A 141 11.51 13.43 -7.11
C LYS A 141 10.38 14.05 -6.30
N ASN A 142 9.37 13.24 -5.93
CA ASN A 142 8.20 13.69 -5.22
C ASN A 142 8.14 13.20 -3.75
N GLY A 143 9.20 12.55 -3.25
CA GLY A 143 9.26 12.04 -1.87
C GLY A 143 8.33 10.85 -1.61
N ILE A 144 8.01 10.08 -2.66
CA ILE A 144 7.15 8.88 -2.60
C ILE A 144 8.05 7.66 -2.47
N GLU A 145 7.75 6.77 -1.54
CA GLU A 145 8.43 5.48 -1.37
C GLU A 145 7.92 4.46 -2.40
N VAL A 146 8.78 3.54 -2.82
CA VAL A 146 8.46 2.51 -3.82
C VAL A 146 8.54 1.12 -3.21
N LEU A 147 7.45 0.36 -3.31
CA LEU A 147 7.39 -1.05 -2.97
C LEU A 147 7.26 -1.88 -4.26
N ALA A 148 8.17 -2.84 -4.47
CA ALA A 148 8.08 -3.81 -5.56
C ALA A 148 7.29 -5.04 -5.08
N GLU A 149 6.21 -5.39 -5.80
CA GLU A 149 5.33 -6.49 -5.46
C GLU A 149 5.60 -7.76 -6.26
N GLY A 150 5.29 -8.88 -5.63
CA GLY A 150 5.32 -10.18 -6.29
C GLY A 150 6.72 -10.66 -6.67
N VAL A 151 7.75 -10.22 -5.94
CA VAL A 151 9.13 -10.66 -6.16
C VAL A 151 9.27 -12.15 -5.82
N GLU A 152 9.74 -12.96 -6.76
CA GLU A 152 9.84 -14.42 -6.58
C GLU A 152 11.25 -14.96 -6.79
N THR A 153 12.16 -14.21 -7.41
CA THR A 153 13.53 -14.64 -7.71
C THR A 153 14.59 -13.68 -7.18
N ILE A 154 15.81 -14.19 -7.00
CA ILE A 154 16.96 -13.37 -6.59
C ILE A 154 17.38 -12.41 -7.70
N GLU A 155 17.19 -12.79 -8.97
CA GLU A 155 17.49 -11.99 -10.14
C GLU A 155 16.56 -10.76 -10.20
N GLU A 156 15.27 -10.91 -9.92
CA GLU A 156 14.31 -9.81 -9.78
C GLU A 156 14.73 -8.87 -8.63
N ILE A 157 15.08 -9.42 -7.44
CA ILE A 157 15.59 -8.63 -6.31
C ILE A 157 16.78 -7.79 -6.71
N ASN A 158 17.77 -8.40 -7.34
CA ASN A 158 19.02 -7.71 -7.71
C ASN A 158 18.74 -6.59 -8.73
N THR A 159 17.84 -6.83 -9.66
CA THR A 159 17.46 -5.84 -10.67
C THR A 159 16.74 -4.65 -10.05
N VAL A 160 15.69 -4.85 -9.23
CA VAL A 160 14.99 -3.75 -8.58
C VAL A 160 15.86 -3.01 -7.58
N LYS A 161 16.77 -3.70 -6.87
CA LYS A 161 17.76 -3.06 -5.98
C LYS A 161 18.75 -2.18 -6.76
N THR A 162 19.17 -2.62 -7.94
CA THR A 162 20.10 -1.84 -8.78
C THR A 162 19.46 -0.58 -9.30
N ILE A 163 18.18 -0.62 -9.68
CA ILE A 163 17.42 0.54 -10.13
C ILE A 163 17.10 1.45 -8.94
N GLY A 164 16.58 0.86 -7.86
CA GLY A 164 16.20 1.51 -6.62
C GLY A 164 14.86 0.97 -6.12
N VAL A 165 14.75 0.79 -4.81
CA VAL A 165 13.54 0.29 -4.15
C VAL A 165 13.61 0.62 -2.66
N ASP A 166 12.48 0.93 -2.02
CA ASP A 166 12.40 1.14 -0.57
C ASP A 166 11.92 -0.13 0.14
N TYR A 167 10.95 -0.84 -0.45
CA TYR A 167 10.38 -2.08 0.09
C TYR A 167 10.19 -3.13 -1.00
N MET A 168 10.20 -4.40 -0.59
CA MET A 168 9.89 -5.53 -1.48
C MET A 168 8.95 -6.49 -0.78
N GLN A 169 8.00 -7.04 -1.54
CA GLN A 169 7.05 -8.04 -1.12
C GLN A 169 6.95 -9.15 -2.17
N GLY A 170 6.88 -10.41 -1.73
CA GLY A 170 6.69 -11.52 -2.67
C GLY A 170 7.03 -12.86 -2.07
N TYR A 171 6.78 -13.92 -2.84
CA TYR A 171 6.96 -15.30 -2.41
C TYR A 171 8.43 -15.69 -2.23
N TYR A 172 9.36 -14.92 -2.73
CA TYR A 172 10.76 -15.08 -2.40
C TYR A 172 11.01 -14.97 -0.89
N PHE A 173 10.35 -14.03 -0.24
CA PHE A 173 10.50 -13.80 1.20
C PHE A 173 9.60 -14.72 2.01
N SER A 174 8.32 -14.77 1.67
CA SER A 174 7.33 -15.63 2.33
C SER A 174 6.02 -15.69 1.54
N LYS A 175 5.40 -16.86 1.56
CA LYS A 175 3.96 -16.97 1.27
C LYS A 175 3.16 -16.46 2.48
N PRO A 176 1.87 -16.08 2.29
CA PRO A 176 1.00 -15.68 3.39
C PRO A 176 0.98 -16.76 4.49
N THR A 177 1.23 -16.34 5.73
CA THR A 177 1.26 -17.22 6.91
C THR A 177 0.52 -16.58 8.07
N ALA A 178 0.06 -17.41 9.00
CA ALA A 178 -0.58 -16.93 10.23
C ALA A 178 0.44 -16.25 11.18
N GLU A 179 1.72 -16.65 11.12
CA GLU A 179 2.79 -16.06 11.91
C GLU A 179 3.71 -15.21 11.04
N PRO A 180 4.02 -13.97 11.47
CA PRO A 180 4.91 -13.10 10.70
C PRO A 180 6.34 -13.62 10.73
N ILE A 181 7.03 -13.55 9.60
CA ILE A 181 8.46 -13.79 9.54
C ILE A 181 9.20 -12.62 10.18
N ARG A 182 10.12 -12.92 11.10
CA ARG A 182 10.84 -11.89 11.86
C ARG A 182 12.27 -11.66 11.39
N LYS A 183 12.80 -12.57 10.59
CA LYS A 183 14.12 -12.47 9.97
C LYS A 183 14.08 -13.17 8.61
N ILE A 184 14.63 -12.51 7.63
CA ILE A 184 14.88 -13.00 6.27
C ILE A 184 16.37 -13.09 6.07
#